data_141a8e06460ee439870909315a2278ff
#
_entry.id   141a8e06460ee439870909315a2278ff
#
_cell.length_a   1.000
_cell.length_b   1.000
_cell.length_c   1.000
_cell.angle_alpha   90.00
_cell.angle_beta   90.00
_cell.angle_gamma   90.00
#
_symmetry.space_group_name_H-M   'P 1'
#
loop_
_entity.id
_entity.type
_entity.pdbx_description
1 polymer ?
#
loop_
_entity_poly.entity_id
_entity_poly.type
_entity_poly.pdbx_seq_one_letter_code
_entity_poly.pdbx_strand_id
1 'polypeptide(L)'
;MLQQLKEIYRAAALGNEAALTFTVDGADYLRSFCKPERLILLGCGNIGQALCRYAADLGFAVTAVDERPSFANHTLMPDASEIICSDFPDAIRRLDVTERDYVCVITRGHRYDADCLRELLPGAYPKYLGMIGSRRRVALLLRQLEGEGFSSDALGRIHAPIGVSINALTVKEIAISIVAELIQCRRSGLDRRSKAARLSAEDIDLDLLRFLVEDRTPKALLMVYETSGSTPVKTGAMMAVDKLGRTVGTIGGGCGESAVMTDARKLIGSGTQSSVTVDMSADIAEEEGMVCGGEMKVLIADVSQE
;
A
#
# COMPACT_ATOMS: atom_id res chain seq x y z
N MET A 1 -17.90 -16.16 8.36
CA MET A 1 -17.47 -15.08 7.42
C MET A 1 -18.04 -13.72 7.84
N LEU A 2 -19.35 -13.52 7.81
CA LEU A 2 -19.98 -12.21 8.11
C LEU A 2 -19.58 -11.63 9.48
N GLN A 3 -19.53 -12.45 10.54
CA GLN A 3 -19.12 -11.97 11.87
C GLN A 3 -17.69 -11.42 11.89
N GLN A 4 -16.75 -12.10 11.22
CA GLN A 4 -15.38 -11.61 11.07
C GLN A 4 -15.34 -10.30 10.28
N LEU A 5 -16.12 -10.15 9.20
CA LEU A 5 -16.21 -8.91 8.42
C LEU A 5 -16.76 -7.75 9.26
N LYS A 6 -17.73 -8.00 10.17
CA LYS A 6 -18.22 -6.98 11.11
C LYS A 6 -17.14 -6.51 12.07
N GLU A 7 -16.31 -7.42 12.58
CA GLU A 7 -15.18 -7.10 13.46
C GLU A 7 -14.10 -6.32 12.72
N ILE A 8 -13.77 -6.75 11.48
CA ILE A 8 -12.82 -6.06 10.60
C ILE A 8 -13.30 -4.64 10.29
N TYR A 9 -14.56 -4.47 9.92
CA TYR A 9 -15.12 -3.15 9.62
C TYR A 9 -15.05 -2.22 10.84
N ARG A 10 -15.39 -2.71 12.03
CA ARG A 10 -15.26 -1.93 13.27
C ARG A 10 -13.81 -1.54 13.57
N ALA A 11 -12.88 -2.48 13.42
CA ALA A 11 -11.46 -2.21 13.61
C ALA A 11 -10.96 -1.17 12.60
N ALA A 12 -11.29 -1.36 11.31
CA ALA A 12 -10.91 -0.46 10.23
C ALA A 12 -11.47 0.96 10.41
N ALA A 13 -12.74 1.09 10.83
CA ALA A 13 -13.37 2.38 11.10
C ALA A 13 -12.70 3.15 12.26
N LEU A 14 -12.14 2.43 13.24
CA LEU A 14 -11.34 2.99 14.32
C LEU A 14 -9.87 3.20 13.90
N GLY A 15 -9.55 2.84 12.66
CA GLY A 15 -8.21 2.91 12.14
C GLY A 15 -7.25 1.86 12.71
N ASN A 16 -7.75 0.74 13.19
CA ASN A 16 -6.97 -0.41 13.62
C ASN A 16 -6.80 -1.41 12.49
N GLU A 17 -5.75 -2.20 12.57
CA GLU A 17 -5.52 -3.33 11.66
C GLU A 17 -6.39 -4.53 12.04
N ALA A 18 -6.71 -5.33 11.05
CA ALA A 18 -7.48 -6.55 11.22
C ALA A 18 -7.06 -7.60 10.20
N ALA A 19 -7.52 -8.83 10.37
CA ALA A 19 -7.26 -9.90 9.43
C ALA A 19 -8.48 -10.80 9.28
N LEU A 20 -8.71 -11.30 8.05
CA LEU A 20 -9.67 -12.32 7.72
C LEU A 20 -8.94 -13.64 7.50
N THR A 21 -9.31 -14.65 8.27
CA THR A 21 -8.84 -16.01 8.05
C THR A 21 -9.97 -16.88 7.51
N PHE A 22 -9.70 -17.65 6.48
CA PHE A 22 -10.68 -18.55 5.87
C PHE A 22 -9.99 -19.79 5.32
N THR A 23 -10.73 -20.87 5.15
CA THR A 23 -10.24 -22.16 4.66
C THR A 23 -10.93 -22.49 3.34
N VAL A 24 -10.15 -22.89 2.33
CA VAL A 24 -10.63 -23.40 1.05
C VAL A 24 -9.88 -24.70 0.76
N ASP A 25 -10.59 -25.78 0.45
CA ASP A 25 -10.04 -27.11 0.10
C ASP A 25 -9.00 -27.62 1.12
N GLY A 26 -9.21 -27.30 2.41
CA GLY A 26 -8.32 -27.71 3.51
C GLY A 26 -7.05 -26.86 3.66
N ALA A 27 -6.86 -25.82 2.87
CA ALA A 27 -5.79 -24.85 3.00
C ALA A 27 -6.28 -23.57 3.68
N ASP A 28 -5.47 -23.03 4.59
CA ASP A 28 -5.78 -21.79 5.31
C ASP A 28 -5.18 -20.59 4.59
N TYR A 29 -5.97 -19.54 4.48
CA TYR A 29 -5.60 -18.25 3.87
C TYR A 29 -5.80 -17.12 4.86
N LEU A 30 -4.93 -16.10 4.76
CA LEU A 30 -4.95 -14.90 5.60
C LEU A 30 -4.98 -13.66 4.71
N ARG A 31 -6.02 -12.85 4.83
CA ARG A 31 -6.15 -11.50 4.24
C ARG A 31 -5.99 -10.47 5.35
N SER A 32 -4.91 -9.70 5.32
CA SER A 32 -4.68 -8.58 6.24
C SER A 32 -5.42 -7.33 5.75
N PHE A 33 -5.88 -6.51 6.68
CA PHE A 33 -6.47 -5.18 6.45
C PHE A 33 -5.62 -4.18 7.23
N CYS A 34 -4.71 -3.52 6.53
CA CYS A 34 -3.74 -2.61 7.11
C CYS A 34 -4.03 -1.18 6.69
N LYS A 35 -3.78 -0.23 7.59
CA LYS A 35 -3.80 1.19 7.23
C LYS A 35 -2.80 1.45 6.11
N PRO A 36 -3.05 2.48 5.29
CA PRO A 36 -2.03 2.99 4.40
C PRO A 36 -0.73 3.25 5.15
N GLU A 37 0.38 2.77 4.60
CA GLU A 37 1.70 3.05 5.17
C GLU A 37 1.97 4.55 5.09
N ARG A 38 2.49 5.14 6.17
CA ARG A 38 2.78 6.57 6.23
C ARG A 38 4.12 6.86 5.54
N LEU A 39 4.09 7.79 4.58
CA LEU A 39 5.29 8.37 3.97
C LEU A 39 5.47 9.81 4.44
N ILE A 40 6.57 10.07 5.14
CA ILE A 40 6.93 11.40 5.62
C ILE A 40 7.92 12.01 4.64
N LEU A 41 7.52 13.13 4.02
CA LEU A 41 8.35 13.92 3.10
C LEU A 41 8.90 15.14 3.83
N LEU A 42 10.20 15.15 4.11
CA LEU A 42 10.90 16.30 4.67
C LEU A 42 11.44 17.16 3.52
N GLY A 43 10.61 18.09 3.04
CA GLY A 43 10.84 18.99 1.93
C GLY A 43 9.74 18.93 0.85
N CYS A 44 9.04 20.05 0.64
CA CYS A 44 7.97 20.23 -0.34
C CYS A 44 8.43 20.92 -1.64
N GLY A 45 9.72 20.76 -2.00
CA GLY A 45 10.26 21.23 -3.26
C GLY A 45 9.71 20.45 -4.47
N ASN A 46 10.21 20.74 -5.68
CA ASN A 46 9.71 20.13 -6.92
C ASN A 46 9.72 18.58 -6.89
N ILE A 47 10.76 17.97 -6.28
CA ILE A 47 10.83 16.51 -6.12
C ILE A 47 9.77 16.05 -5.11
N GLY A 48 9.62 16.76 -3.97
CA GLY A 48 8.61 16.44 -2.97
C GLY A 48 7.19 16.47 -3.52
N GLN A 49 6.86 17.46 -4.35
CA GLN A 49 5.55 17.57 -5.01
C GLN A 49 5.29 16.40 -5.96
N ALA A 50 6.26 16.05 -6.80
CA ALA A 50 6.12 14.91 -7.71
C ALA A 50 6.03 13.57 -6.94
N LEU A 51 6.86 13.41 -5.91
CA LEU A 51 6.89 12.22 -5.07
C LEU A 51 5.59 12.05 -4.27
N CYS A 52 5.04 13.13 -3.71
CA CYS A 52 3.77 13.14 -3.00
C CYS A 52 2.66 12.54 -3.86
N ARG A 53 2.49 13.06 -5.08
CA ARG A 53 1.48 12.59 -6.03
C ARG A 53 1.65 11.09 -6.32
N TYR A 54 2.83 10.66 -6.73
CA TYR A 54 3.06 9.26 -7.09
C TYR A 54 2.91 8.30 -5.91
N ALA A 55 3.31 8.73 -4.71
CA ALA A 55 3.17 7.93 -3.51
C ALA A 55 1.71 7.82 -3.07
N ALA A 56 0.93 8.88 -3.16
CA ALA A 56 -0.51 8.86 -2.90
C ALA A 56 -1.25 7.93 -3.87
N ASP A 57 -0.93 7.99 -5.18
CA ASP A 57 -1.46 7.06 -6.20
C ASP A 57 -1.13 5.59 -5.88
N LEU A 58 -0.04 5.33 -5.14
CA LEU A 58 0.35 4.01 -4.66
C LEU A 58 -0.24 3.64 -3.29
N GLY A 59 -1.11 4.48 -2.75
CA GLY A 59 -1.81 4.23 -1.49
C GLY A 59 -1.00 4.53 -0.23
N PHE A 60 0.07 5.35 -0.30
CA PHE A 60 0.70 5.89 0.89
C PHE A 60 -0.13 7.04 1.48
N ALA A 61 -0.26 7.08 2.81
CA ALA A 61 -0.69 8.29 3.50
C ALA A 61 0.50 9.24 3.60
N VAL A 62 0.50 10.32 2.81
CA VAL A 62 1.64 11.23 2.72
C VAL A 62 1.50 12.37 3.72
N THR A 63 2.47 12.48 4.63
CA THR A 63 2.67 13.65 5.49
C THR A 63 3.82 14.49 4.94
N ALA A 64 3.52 15.72 4.51
CA ALA A 64 4.49 16.63 3.90
C ALA A 64 4.91 17.73 4.88
N VAL A 65 6.21 17.94 5.03
CA VAL A 65 6.80 18.92 5.95
C VAL A 65 7.70 19.89 5.20
N ASP A 66 7.52 21.17 5.39
CA ASP A 66 8.48 22.21 4.96
C ASP A 66 8.38 23.42 5.89
N GLU A 67 9.50 24.10 6.13
CA GLU A 67 9.54 25.31 6.98
C GLU A 67 8.92 26.54 6.30
N ARG A 68 8.76 26.47 4.96
CA ARG A 68 8.29 27.60 4.15
C ARG A 68 6.80 27.49 3.86
N PRO A 69 5.95 28.44 4.31
CA PRO A 69 4.51 28.40 4.03
C PRO A 69 4.18 28.42 2.52
N SER A 70 5.06 29.01 1.70
CA SER A 70 4.92 29.02 0.24
C SER A 70 5.07 27.63 -0.40
N PHE A 71 5.60 26.64 0.31
CA PHE A 71 5.77 25.26 -0.14
C PHE A 71 4.89 24.27 0.64
N ALA A 72 4.75 24.45 1.95
CA ALA A 72 3.91 23.63 2.81
C ALA A 72 2.44 24.07 2.72
N ASN A 73 1.78 23.79 1.60
CA ASN A 73 0.36 24.12 1.39
C ASN A 73 -0.31 23.17 0.39
N HIS A 74 -1.63 23.05 0.49
CA HIS A 74 -2.43 22.15 -0.35
C HIS A 74 -2.45 22.51 -1.84
N THR A 75 -2.11 23.75 -2.21
CA THR A 75 -2.01 24.14 -3.63
C THR A 75 -0.86 23.41 -4.32
N LEU A 76 0.27 23.25 -3.63
CA LEU A 76 1.45 22.58 -4.16
C LEU A 76 1.49 21.07 -3.82
N MET A 77 0.82 20.67 -2.75
CA MET A 77 0.78 19.29 -2.23
C MET A 77 -0.69 18.81 -2.11
N PRO A 78 -1.49 18.80 -3.21
CA PRO A 78 -2.92 18.48 -3.13
C PRO A 78 -3.20 17.04 -2.69
N ASP A 79 -2.27 16.13 -2.94
CA ASP A 79 -2.40 14.70 -2.66
C ASP A 79 -1.84 14.32 -1.27
N ALA A 80 -1.35 15.29 -0.49
CA ALA A 80 -0.88 15.04 0.86
C ALA A 80 -2.07 14.84 1.82
N SER A 81 -2.00 13.77 2.64
CA SER A 81 -2.98 13.51 3.71
C SER A 81 -2.83 14.52 4.85
N GLU A 82 -1.61 15.00 5.08
CA GLU A 82 -1.29 15.98 6.10
C GLU A 82 -0.17 16.88 5.64
N ILE A 83 -0.25 18.18 5.99
CA ILE A 83 0.81 19.16 5.69
C ILE A 83 1.18 19.89 6.98
N ILE A 84 2.48 19.88 7.29
CA ILE A 84 3.04 20.52 8.47
C ILE A 84 3.98 21.63 8.03
N CYS A 85 3.63 22.88 8.34
CA CYS A 85 4.51 24.03 8.17
C CYS A 85 5.26 24.30 9.47
N SER A 86 6.48 23.77 9.57
CA SER A 86 7.35 23.87 10.76
C SER A 86 8.79 23.64 10.34
N ASP A 87 9.75 24.02 11.20
CA ASP A 87 11.12 23.53 11.02
C ASP A 87 11.17 22.00 11.16
N PHE A 88 12.14 21.38 10.48
CA PHE A 88 12.20 19.93 10.36
C PHE A 88 12.41 19.22 11.72
N PRO A 89 13.34 19.65 12.59
CA PRO A 89 13.53 19.04 13.91
C PRO A 89 12.25 19.02 14.75
N ASP A 90 11.53 20.15 14.84
CA ASP A 90 10.28 20.23 15.61
C ASP A 90 9.18 19.36 14.99
N ALA A 91 9.08 19.32 13.68
CA ALA A 91 8.11 18.45 13.00
C ALA A 91 8.42 16.98 13.27
N ILE A 92 9.66 16.54 13.17
CA ILE A 92 10.08 15.15 13.42
C ILE A 92 9.73 14.73 14.85
N ARG A 93 10.02 15.57 15.85
CA ARG A 93 9.66 15.30 17.26
C ARG A 93 8.17 15.11 17.48
N ARG A 94 7.33 15.87 16.76
CA ARG A 94 5.85 15.78 16.87
C ARG A 94 5.26 14.59 16.11
N LEU A 95 5.92 14.15 15.05
CA LEU A 95 5.42 13.10 14.16
C LEU A 95 5.46 11.70 14.79
N ASP A 96 6.20 11.52 15.88
CA ASP A 96 6.39 10.22 16.53
C ASP A 96 6.69 9.12 15.50
N VAL A 97 7.85 9.25 14.86
CA VAL A 97 8.27 8.35 13.77
C VAL A 97 8.44 6.93 14.30
N THR A 98 7.87 5.97 13.62
CA THR A 98 7.86 4.56 14.00
C THR A 98 8.63 3.68 13.00
N GLU A 99 8.89 2.44 13.39
CA GLU A 99 9.51 1.41 12.52
C GLU A 99 8.66 1.03 11.30
N ARG A 100 7.42 1.51 11.22
CA ARG A 100 6.50 1.26 10.10
C ARG A 100 6.50 2.39 9.08
N ASP A 101 7.07 3.54 9.41
CA ASP A 101 7.08 4.72 8.57
C ASP A 101 8.16 4.66 7.49
N TYR A 102 7.90 5.36 6.41
CA TYR A 102 8.86 5.65 5.36
C TYR A 102 9.21 7.13 5.43
N VAL A 103 10.49 7.46 5.45
CA VAL A 103 10.95 8.84 5.56
C VAL A 103 11.85 9.19 4.38
N CYS A 104 11.53 10.28 3.68
CA CYS A 104 12.34 10.84 2.60
C CYS A 104 12.86 12.22 3.01
N VAL A 105 14.16 12.34 3.24
CA VAL A 105 14.85 13.60 3.48
C VAL A 105 15.23 14.20 2.13
N ILE A 106 14.42 15.14 1.66
CA ILE A 106 14.53 15.77 0.33
C ILE A 106 14.53 17.30 0.46
N THR A 107 15.24 17.80 1.47
CA THR A 107 15.27 19.22 1.78
C THR A 107 16.05 20.03 0.74
N ARG A 108 16.00 21.35 0.83
CA ARG A 108 16.72 22.24 -0.08
C ARG A 108 18.24 22.32 0.14
N GLY A 109 18.77 21.73 1.22
CA GLY A 109 20.19 21.88 1.53
C GLY A 109 20.71 20.94 2.60
N HIS A 110 21.98 20.59 2.48
CA HIS A 110 22.68 19.60 3.31
C HIS A 110 22.67 19.90 4.82
N ARG A 111 22.54 21.18 5.23
CA ARG A 111 22.40 21.55 6.64
C ARG A 111 21.08 21.01 7.20
N TYR A 112 20.00 21.22 6.47
CA TYR A 112 18.68 20.70 6.87
C TYR A 112 18.63 19.17 6.80
N ASP A 113 19.32 18.56 5.83
CA ASP A 113 19.44 17.10 5.73
C ASP A 113 20.12 16.54 6.98
N ALA A 114 21.22 17.20 7.45
CA ALA A 114 21.92 16.84 8.68
C ALA A 114 21.01 16.97 9.91
N ASP A 115 20.29 18.07 10.03
CA ASP A 115 19.40 18.33 11.16
C ASP A 115 18.25 17.30 11.22
N CYS A 116 17.69 16.92 10.07
CA CYS A 116 16.72 15.83 9.98
C CYS A 116 17.29 14.51 10.48
N LEU A 117 18.48 14.13 10.02
CA LEU A 117 19.08 12.86 10.41
C LEU A 117 19.47 12.82 11.90
N ARG A 118 19.90 13.94 12.49
CA ARG A 118 20.18 14.02 13.93
C ARG A 118 18.96 13.77 14.79
N GLU A 119 17.78 14.19 14.34
CA GLU A 119 16.52 13.93 15.05
C GLU A 119 15.97 12.52 14.79
N LEU A 120 16.14 11.99 13.59
CA LEU A 120 15.60 10.67 13.22
C LEU A 120 16.42 9.51 13.79
N LEU A 121 17.75 9.58 13.76
CA LEU A 121 18.62 8.44 14.09
C LEU A 121 18.59 8.01 15.56
N PRO A 122 18.36 8.89 16.56
CA PRO A 122 18.23 8.47 17.96
C PRO A 122 16.92 7.78 18.31
N GLY A 123 15.88 7.96 17.48
CA GLY A 123 14.54 7.41 17.68
C GLY A 123 14.35 6.00 17.11
N ALA A 124 13.10 5.59 16.95
CA ALA A 124 12.75 4.38 16.25
C ALA A 124 13.20 4.50 14.78
N TYR A 125 14.00 3.53 14.31
CA TYR A 125 14.50 3.57 12.95
C TYR A 125 13.36 3.21 11.97
N PRO A 126 12.98 4.11 11.04
CA PRO A 126 11.85 3.86 10.16
C PRO A 126 12.12 2.67 9.23
N LYS A 127 11.07 2.08 8.69
CA LYS A 127 11.14 0.98 7.71
C LYS A 127 11.98 1.36 6.49
N TYR A 128 11.89 2.62 6.10
CA TYR A 128 12.70 3.21 5.04
C TYR A 128 13.16 4.61 5.45
N LEU A 129 14.46 4.87 5.32
CA LEU A 129 15.04 6.20 5.48
C LEU A 129 15.90 6.50 4.26
N GLY A 130 15.43 7.42 3.43
CA GLY A 130 16.14 7.85 2.24
C GLY A 130 16.57 9.32 2.31
N MET A 131 17.75 9.64 1.77
CA MET A 131 18.24 11.02 1.71
C MET A 131 18.72 11.39 0.31
N ILE A 132 18.26 12.57 -0.14
CA ILE A 132 18.70 13.11 -1.43
C ILE A 132 20.11 13.69 -1.35
N GLY A 133 20.88 13.50 -2.41
CA GLY A 133 22.19 14.14 -2.53
C GLY A 133 23.06 13.47 -3.58
N SER A 134 24.10 14.18 -4.05
CA SER A 134 25.14 13.54 -4.86
C SER A 134 25.97 12.59 -3.97
N ARG A 135 26.53 11.53 -4.57
CA ARG A 135 27.41 10.58 -3.85
C ARG A 135 28.48 11.27 -2.99
N ARG A 136 29.07 12.34 -3.53
CA ARG A 136 30.10 13.13 -2.80
C ARG A 136 29.51 13.83 -1.56
N ARG A 137 28.33 14.47 -1.70
CA ARG A 137 27.66 15.16 -0.59
C ARG A 137 27.20 14.19 0.49
N VAL A 138 26.61 13.08 0.09
CA VAL A 138 26.20 11.99 0.99
C VAL A 138 27.42 11.50 1.81
N ALA A 139 28.52 11.13 1.14
CA ALA A 139 29.71 10.64 1.82
C ALA A 139 30.30 11.63 2.83
N LEU A 140 30.26 12.94 2.54
CA LEU A 140 30.72 13.97 3.47
C LEU A 140 29.83 14.08 4.69
N LEU A 141 28.51 14.06 4.48
CA LEU A 141 27.54 14.17 5.57
C LEU A 141 27.56 12.94 6.49
N LEU A 142 27.61 11.73 5.92
CA LEU A 142 27.68 10.51 6.73
C LEU A 142 28.95 10.46 7.59
N ARG A 143 30.11 10.87 7.05
CA ARG A 143 31.35 11.00 7.84
C ARG A 143 31.24 12.04 8.96
N GLN A 144 30.56 13.16 8.71
CA GLN A 144 30.31 14.16 9.75
C GLN A 144 29.46 13.56 10.88
N LEU A 145 28.36 12.88 10.56
CA LEU A 145 27.50 12.25 11.55
C LEU A 145 28.22 11.12 12.32
N GLU A 146 29.06 10.34 11.64
CA GLU A 146 29.91 9.34 12.29
C GLU A 146 30.87 10.00 13.29
N GLY A 147 31.48 11.14 12.93
CA GLY A 147 32.30 11.95 13.84
C GLY A 147 31.53 12.58 15.01
N GLU A 148 30.23 12.75 14.89
CA GLU A 148 29.32 13.19 15.95
C GLU A 148 28.86 12.02 16.86
N GLY A 149 29.25 10.78 16.56
CA GLY A 149 28.98 9.59 17.39
C GLY A 149 27.84 8.72 16.95
N PHE A 150 27.23 8.96 15.79
CA PHE A 150 26.23 8.04 15.23
C PHE A 150 26.90 6.76 14.75
N SER A 151 26.23 5.61 14.97
CA SER A 151 26.81 4.32 14.62
C SER A 151 26.90 4.12 13.11
N SER A 152 28.01 3.54 12.64
CA SER A 152 28.20 3.20 11.22
C SER A 152 27.11 2.26 10.71
N ASP A 153 26.56 1.38 11.56
CA ASP A 153 25.45 0.48 11.23
C ASP A 153 24.17 1.28 10.91
N ALA A 154 23.77 2.21 11.78
CA ALA A 154 22.59 3.06 11.54
C ALA A 154 22.77 3.93 10.28
N LEU A 155 23.95 4.50 10.09
CA LEU A 155 24.28 5.31 8.92
C LEU A 155 24.30 4.48 7.64
N GLY A 156 24.78 3.23 7.69
CA GLY A 156 24.82 2.31 6.55
C GLY A 156 23.44 1.82 6.09
N ARG A 157 22.41 1.97 6.91
CA ARG A 157 21.02 1.65 6.57
C ARG A 157 20.29 2.77 5.82
N ILE A 158 20.87 3.97 5.73
CA ILE A 158 20.28 5.10 5.02
C ILE A 158 20.42 4.87 3.51
N HIS A 159 19.32 4.92 2.78
CA HIS A 159 19.29 4.90 1.33
C HIS A 159 19.77 6.26 0.78
N ALA A 160 21.06 6.37 0.51
CA ALA A 160 21.66 7.64 0.08
C ALA A 160 22.82 7.42 -0.93
N PRO A 161 22.74 7.99 -2.12
CA PRO A 161 21.63 8.77 -2.68
C PRO A 161 20.32 8.01 -2.76
N ILE A 162 19.20 8.69 -2.41
CA ILE A 162 17.85 8.13 -2.45
C ILE A 162 17.45 7.71 -3.87
N GLY A 163 16.73 6.60 -3.99
CA GLY A 163 16.17 6.08 -5.23
C GLY A 163 17.06 5.07 -5.94
N VAL A 164 16.43 4.17 -6.70
CA VAL A 164 17.15 3.17 -7.52
C VAL A 164 17.91 3.85 -8.65
N SER A 165 19.06 3.29 -9.03
CA SER A 165 19.92 3.84 -10.07
C SER A 165 19.34 3.57 -11.46
N ILE A 166 18.64 4.56 -12.02
CA ILE A 166 18.04 4.52 -13.37
C ILE A 166 18.57 5.62 -14.29
N ASN A 167 19.66 6.29 -13.90
CA ASN A 167 20.21 7.45 -14.60
C ASN A 167 19.19 8.61 -14.74
N ALA A 168 18.34 8.83 -13.73
CA ALA A 168 17.34 9.89 -13.70
C ALA A 168 17.98 11.27 -13.81
N LEU A 169 17.43 12.13 -14.68
CA LEU A 169 17.91 13.48 -14.94
C LEU A 169 16.87 14.54 -14.53
N THR A 170 15.60 14.28 -14.79
CA THR A 170 14.53 15.23 -14.49
C THR A 170 13.94 15.01 -13.10
N VAL A 171 13.28 16.04 -12.56
CA VAL A 171 12.58 15.99 -11.26
C VAL A 171 11.62 14.80 -11.20
N LYS A 172 10.86 14.56 -12.26
CA LYS A 172 9.88 13.47 -12.31
C LYS A 172 10.55 12.09 -12.36
N GLU A 173 11.63 11.94 -13.11
CA GLU A 173 12.41 10.70 -13.16
C GLU A 173 13.05 10.38 -11.79
N ILE A 174 13.58 11.41 -11.10
CA ILE A 174 14.09 11.26 -9.72
C ILE A 174 12.97 10.79 -8.79
N ALA A 175 11.79 11.41 -8.85
CA ALA A 175 10.65 10.98 -8.05
C ALA A 175 10.23 9.53 -8.36
N ILE A 176 10.23 9.11 -9.63
CA ILE A 176 9.96 7.72 -10.04
C ILE A 176 11.02 6.77 -9.48
N SER A 177 12.32 7.14 -9.52
CA SER A 177 13.37 6.30 -8.95
C SER A 177 13.21 6.07 -7.44
N ILE A 178 12.77 7.12 -6.72
CA ILE A 178 12.47 7.04 -5.29
C ILE A 178 11.26 6.12 -5.05
N VAL A 179 10.19 6.32 -5.80
CA VAL A 179 8.99 5.47 -5.72
C VAL A 179 9.32 4.00 -5.98
N ALA A 180 10.16 3.71 -6.97
CA ALA A 180 10.59 2.35 -7.25
C ALA A 180 11.34 1.72 -6.05
N GLU A 181 12.20 2.50 -5.37
CA GLU A 181 12.89 2.04 -4.17
C GLU A 181 11.94 1.84 -2.97
N LEU A 182 10.95 2.73 -2.80
CA LEU A 182 9.89 2.56 -1.80
C LEU A 182 9.10 1.26 -2.03
N ILE A 183 8.73 0.96 -3.28
CA ILE A 183 8.06 -0.31 -3.65
C ILE A 183 8.97 -1.51 -3.36
N GLN A 184 10.24 -1.44 -3.69
CA GLN A 184 11.22 -2.48 -3.40
C GLN A 184 11.30 -2.76 -1.89
N CYS A 185 11.41 -1.71 -1.07
CA CYS A 185 11.42 -1.81 0.38
C CYS A 185 10.10 -2.38 0.92
N ARG A 186 8.94 -1.90 0.43
CA ARG A 186 7.61 -2.38 0.80
C ARG A 186 7.46 -3.89 0.57
N ARG A 187 8.04 -4.41 -0.51
CA ARG A 187 7.94 -5.81 -0.92
C ARG A 187 9.06 -6.72 -0.38
N SER A 188 10.14 -6.13 0.19
CA SER A 188 11.23 -6.84 0.79
C SER A 188 10.85 -7.36 2.17
N GLY A 189 10.41 -8.48 2.43
CA GLY A 189 10.01 -8.99 3.76
C GLY A 189 8.68 -9.72 3.76
N LEU A 190 8.09 -9.93 2.59
CA LEU A 190 7.00 -10.87 2.44
C LEU A 190 7.54 -12.28 2.70
N ASP A 191 7.46 -12.69 3.97
CA ASP A 191 7.93 -14.02 4.39
C ASP A 191 7.03 -15.09 3.77
N ARG A 192 7.58 -15.84 2.82
CA ARG A 192 6.92 -16.97 2.13
C ARG A 192 6.75 -18.21 3.02
N ARG A 193 7.00 -18.13 4.33
CA ARG A 193 7.08 -19.28 5.24
C ARG A 193 5.90 -19.45 6.22
N SER A 194 4.86 -18.61 6.12
CA SER A 194 3.65 -18.80 6.95
C SER A 194 2.90 -20.08 6.53
N LYS A 195 2.37 -20.84 7.51
CA LYS A 195 1.50 -22.01 7.26
C LYS A 195 0.20 -21.61 6.55
N ALA A 196 -0.34 -20.42 6.83
CA ALA A 196 -1.45 -19.84 6.08
C ALA A 196 -0.87 -19.04 4.91
N ALA A 197 -1.39 -19.24 3.70
CA ALA A 197 -1.01 -18.46 2.54
C ALA A 197 -1.49 -17.02 2.72
N ARG A 198 -0.55 -16.09 2.95
CA ARG A 198 -0.85 -14.68 3.11
C ARG A 198 -1.17 -14.07 1.75
N LEU A 199 -2.32 -13.42 1.64
CA LEU A 199 -2.74 -12.78 0.41
C LEU A 199 -2.00 -11.46 0.20
N SER A 200 -1.78 -11.07 -1.07
CA SER A 200 -0.91 -9.95 -1.45
C SER A 200 -1.55 -8.58 -1.23
N ALA A 201 -2.87 -8.47 -1.36
CA ALA A 201 -3.58 -7.23 -1.07
C ALA A 201 -3.82 -7.10 0.44
N GLU A 202 -3.51 -5.94 0.98
CA GLU A 202 -3.60 -5.64 2.42
C GLU A 202 -4.37 -4.34 2.68
N ASP A 203 -4.88 -3.71 1.64
CA ASP A 203 -5.62 -2.45 1.69
C ASP A 203 -6.95 -2.58 2.43
N ILE A 204 -7.43 -1.45 2.95
CA ILE A 204 -8.75 -1.32 3.55
C ILE A 204 -9.64 -0.56 2.57
N ASP A 205 -10.59 -1.26 1.97
CA ASP A 205 -11.70 -0.65 1.23
C ASP A 205 -12.91 -0.51 2.18
N LEU A 206 -13.07 0.69 2.75
CA LEU A 206 -14.15 0.97 3.70
C LEU A 206 -15.53 0.92 3.03
N ASP A 207 -15.66 1.26 1.76
CA ASP A 207 -16.94 1.25 1.05
C ASP A 207 -17.37 -0.19 0.78
N LEU A 208 -16.44 -1.06 0.40
CA LEU A 208 -16.68 -2.48 0.28
C LEU A 208 -17.08 -3.10 1.63
N LEU A 209 -16.31 -2.83 2.70
CA LEU A 209 -16.62 -3.35 4.03
C LEU A 209 -17.96 -2.84 4.55
N ARG A 210 -18.28 -1.56 4.33
CA ARG A 210 -19.57 -0.96 4.68
C ARG A 210 -20.70 -1.65 3.94
N PHE A 211 -20.56 -1.84 2.64
CA PHE A 211 -21.56 -2.53 1.83
C PHE A 211 -21.80 -3.97 2.30
N LEU A 212 -20.72 -4.70 2.65
CA LEU A 212 -20.81 -6.06 3.19
C LEU A 212 -21.51 -6.13 4.55
N VAL A 213 -21.35 -5.12 5.41
CA VAL A 213 -21.74 -5.17 6.82
C VAL A 213 -23.03 -4.42 7.13
N GLU A 214 -23.23 -3.22 6.58
CA GLU A 214 -24.34 -2.33 6.95
C GLU A 214 -25.55 -2.49 6.02
N ASP A 215 -25.32 -2.73 4.73
CA ASP A 215 -26.41 -2.94 3.77
C ASP A 215 -27.04 -4.32 4.02
N ARG A 216 -28.35 -4.36 4.25
CA ARG A 216 -29.12 -5.57 4.59
C ARG A 216 -29.51 -6.42 3.38
N THR A 217 -29.25 -5.94 2.17
CA THR A 217 -29.54 -6.71 0.95
C THR A 217 -28.71 -8.00 0.94
N PRO A 218 -29.30 -9.17 0.69
CA PRO A 218 -28.56 -10.42 0.57
C PRO A 218 -27.46 -10.32 -0.51
N LYS A 219 -26.24 -10.73 -0.17
CA LYS A 219 -25.06 -10.55 -1.02
C LYS A 219 -24.00 -11.64 -0.83
N ALA A 220 -23.11 -11.74 -1.79
CA ALA A 220 -21.93 -12.58 -1.71
C ALA A 220 -20.65 -11.73 -1.74
N LEU A 221 -19.65 -12.20 -1.00
CA LEU A 221 -18.26 -11.76 -1.09
C LEU A 221 -17.54 -12.66 -2.10
N LEU A 222 -16.81 -12.02 -3.02
CA LEU A 222 -15.87 -12.65 -3.94
C LEU A 222 -14.47 -12.23 -3.54
N MET A 223 -13.53 -13.18 -3.46
CA MET A 223 -12.15 -12.88 -3.11
C MET A 223 -11.18 -13.77 -3.88
N VAL A 224 -10.23 -13.16 -4.58
CA VAL A 224 -9.15 -13.87 -5.26
C VAL A 224 -8.18 -14.39 -4.21
N TYR A 225 -8.03 -15.73 -4.10
CA TYR A 225 -7.14 -16.33 -3.10
C TYR A 225 -5.89 -16.99 -3.70
N GLU A 226 -5.92 -17.38 -4.98
CA GLU A 226 -4.75 -17.85 -5.72
C GLU A 226 -4.71 -17.24 -7.11
N THR A 227 -3.50 -17.02 -7.62
CA THR A 227 -3.26 -16.56 -9.00
C THR A 227 -2.05 -17.25 -9.59
N SER A 228 -2.10 -17.57 -10.87
CA SER A 228 -0.95 -18.05 -11.65
C SER A 228 -0.88 -17.33 -13.00
N GLY A 229 0.32 -17.15 -13.54
CA GLY A 229 0.51 -16.41 -14.78
C GLY A 229 0.23 -14.91 -14.67
N SER A 230 -0.18 -14.31 -15.79
CA SER A 230 -0.54 -12.89 -15.88
C SER A 230 -2.00 -12.67 -15.54
N THR A 231 -2.27 -12.04 -14.42
CA THR A 231 -3.64 -11.78 -13.94
C THR A 231 -3.88 -10.29 -13.72
N PRO A 232 -5.10 -9.78 -13.96
CA PRO A 232 -5.42 -8.35 -13.81
C PRO A 232 -5.32 -7.87 -12.36
N VAL A 233 -5.53 -8.77 -11.39
CA VAL A 233 -5.45 -8.48 -9.95
C VAL A 233 -4.55 -9.49 -9.25
N LYS A 234 -4.18 -9.18 -8.01
CA LYS A 234 -3.41 -10.06 -7.12
C LYS A 234 -4.32 -10.72 -6.11
N THR A 235 -3.79 -11.75 -5.45
CA THR A 235 -4.49 -12.42 -4.34
C THR A 235 -4.88 -11.41 -3.26
N GLY A 236 -6.08 -11.54 -2.72
CA GLY A 236 -6.66 -10.63 -1.75
C GLY A 236 -7.53 -9.53 -2.37
N ALA A 237 -7.60 -9.40 -3.71
CA ALA A 237 -8.59 -8.56 -4.35
C ALA A 237 -10.00 -9.04 -4.01
N MET A 238 -10.89 -8.10 -3.67
CA MET A 238 -12.22 -8.38 -3.16
C MET A 238 -13.29 -7.60 -3.93
N MET A 239 -14.44 -8.24 -4.07
CA MET A 239 -15.65 -7.62 -4.61
C MET A 239 -16.86 -8.15 -3.86
N ALA A 240 -17.87 -7.33 -3.67
CA ALA A 240 -19.19 -7.76 -3.22
C ALA A 240 -20.21 -7.62 -4.35
N VAL A 241 -21.15 -8.54 -4.41
CA VAL A 241 -22.28 -8.49 -5.36
C VAL A 241 -23.58 -8.83 -4.64
N ASP A 242 -24.67 -8.09 -4.90
CA ASP A 242 -26.00 -8.42 -4.42
C ASP A 242 -26.87 -9.16 -5.47
N LYS A 243 -28.06 -9.58 -5.05
CA LYS A 243 -29.02 -10.25 -5.96
C LYS A 243 -29.46 -9.38 -7.14
N LEU A 244 -29.40 -8.06 -7.02
CA LEU A 244 -29.78 -7.10 -8.06
C LEU A 244 -28.63 -6.84 -9.05
N GLY A 245 -27.41 -7.32 -8.73
CA GLY A 245 -26.23 -7.12 -9.56
C GLY A 245 -25.46 -5.83 -9.23
N ARG A 246 -25.77 -5.14 -8.11
CA ARG A 246 -24.90 -4.05 -7.62
C ARG A 246 -23.61 -4.64 -7.15
N THR A 247 -22.51 -4.00 -7.49
CA THR A 247 -21.14 -4.41 -7.11
C THR A 247 -20.41 -3.29 -6.39
N VAL A 248 -19.52 -3.67 -5.46
CA VAL A 248 -18.54 -2.78 -4.83
C VAL A 248 -17.21 -3.52 -4.79
N GLY A 249 -16.11 -2.84 -5.13
CA GLY A 249 -14.78 -3.46 -5.32
C GLY A 249 -14.67 -4.12 -6.70
N THR A 250 -13.58 -4.86 -6.92
CA THR A 250 -13.31 -5.58 -8.18
C THR A 250 -12.40 -6.78 -7.98
N ILE A 251 -12.58 -7.80 -8.79
CA ILE A 251 -11.66 -8.95 -8.91
C ILE A 251 -10.97 -8.98 -10.28
N GLY A 252 -10.89 -7.82 -10.97
CA GLY A 252 -10.11 -7.66 -12.20
C GLY A 252 -10.90 -7.20 -13.42
N GLY A 253 -12.23 -7.14 -13.34
CA GLY A 253 -13.07 -6.71 -14.45
C GLY A 253 -13.18 -7.72 -15.61
N GLY A 254 -13.91 -7.32 -16.64
CA GLY A 254 -14.07 -8.12 -17.86
C GLY A 254 -14.94 -9.38 -17.72
N CYS A 255 -14.79 -10.29 -18.66
CA CYS A 255 -15.64 -11.48 -18.78
C CYS A 255 -15.46 -12.47 -17.63
N GLY A 256 -14.25 -12.59 -17.09
CA GLY A 256 -13.99 -13.43 -15.92
C GLY A 256 -14.79 -13.00 -14.70
N GLU A 257 -14.90 -11.70 -14.44
CA GLU A 257 -15.72 -11.16 -13.35
C GLU A 257 -17.21 -11.44 -13.57
N SER A 258 -17.71 -11.29 -14.81
CA SER A 258 -19.11 -11.56 -15.16
C SER A 258 -19.51 -13.02 -14.94
N ALA A 259 -18.64 -13.98 -15.27
CA ALA A 259 -18.88 -15.39 -15.03
C ALA A 259 -18.98 -15.70 -13.54
N VAL A 260 -18.03 -15.22 -12.74
CA VAL A 260 -18.01 -15.42 -11.27
C VAL A 260 -19.21 -14.76 -10.60
N MET A 261 -19.63 -13.57 -11.06
CA MET A 261 -20.83 -12.89 -10.55
C MET A 261 -22.11 -13.72 -10.75
N THR A 262 -22.20 -14.44 -11.86
CA THR A 262 -23.35 -15.31 -12.12
C THR A 262 -23.45 -16.42 -11.09
N ASP A 263 -22.34 -17.06 -10.75
CA ASP A 263 -22.29 -18.11 -9.74
C ASP A 263 -22.48 -17.56 -8.32
N ALA A 264 -21.91 -16.39 -8.04
CA ALA A 264 -22.10 -15.69 -6.77
C ALA A 264 -23.59 -15.39 -6.51
N ARG A 265 -24.32 -14.92 -7.51
CA ARG A 265 -25.76 -14.62 -7.38
C ARG A 265 -26.62 -15.86 -7.10
N LYS A 266 -26.22 -17.03 -7.58
CA LYS A 266 -26.88 -18.32 -7.26
C LYS A 266 -26.63 -18.73 -5.82
N LEU A 267 -25.43 -18.40 -5.27
CA LEU A 267 -25.03 -18.77 -3.92
C LEU A 267 -25.67 -17.88 -2.84
N ILE A 268 -26.08 -16.65 -3.17
CA ILE A 268 -26.67 -15.70 -2.22
C ILE A 268 -27.92 -16.29 -1.55
N GLY A 269 -27.91 -16.35 -0.22
CA GLY A 269 -28.99 -16.90 0.63
C GLY A 269 -28.84 -18.39 0.91
N SER A 270 -27.75 -19.03 0.50
CA SER A 270 -27.49 -20.45 0.79
C SER A 270 -26.79 -20.69 2.12
N GLY A 271 -26.17 -19.65 2.72
CA GLY A 271 -25.31 -19.77 3.91
C GLY A 271 -24.00 -20.52 3.66
N THR A 272 -23.63 -20.78 2.39
CA THR A 272 -22.48 -21.60 2.02
C THR A 272 -21.36 -20.78 1.36
N GLN A 273 -20.25 -21.46 1.08
CA GLN A 273 -19.16 -20.92 0.25
C GLN A 273 -18.77 -21.94 -0.84
N SER A 274 -18.23 -21.44 -1.93
CA SER A 274 -17.66 -22.25 -3.02
C SER A 274 -16.41 -21.60 -3.57
N SER A 275 -15.63 -22.35 -4.33
CA SER A 275 -14.50 -21.79 -5.10
C SER A 275 -14.72 -21.99 -6.59
N VAL A 276 -14.27 -21.03 -7.39
CA VAL A 276 -14.34 -21.07 -8.85
C VAL A 276 -12.97 -20.73 -9.42
N THR A 277 -12.56 -21.50 -10.41
CA THR A 277 -11.36 -21.19 -11.20
C THR A 277 -11.77 -20.39 -12.44
N VAL A 278 -11.13 -19.25 -12.64
CA VAL A 278 -11.26 -18.40 -13.82
C VAL A 278 -9.98 -18.55 -14.64
N ASP A 279 -10.10 -19.25 -15.75
CA ASP A 279 -9.02 -19.42 -16.72
C ASP A 279 -9.11 -18.30 -17.77
N MET A 280 -8.03 -17.54 -17.91
CA MET A 280 -7.89 -16.44 -18.87
C MET A 280 -6.82 -16.78 -19.93
N SER A 281 -6.60 -18.07 -20.18
CA SER A 281 -5.64 -18.55 -21.17
C SER A 281 -6.08 -18.23 -22.60
N ALA A 282 -5.14 -18.32 -23.55
CA ALA A 282 -5.21 -17.77 -24.89
C ALA A 282 -6.45 -18.16 -25.74
N ASP A 283 -7.05 -19.31 -25.50
CA ASP A 283 -8.16 -19.81 -26.33
C ASP A 283 -9.48 -19.01 -26.13
N ILE A 284 -9.66 -18.40 -24.94
CA ILE A 284 -10.81 -17.53 -24.62
C ILE A 284 -10.46 -16.06 -24.90
N ALA A 285 -9.18 -15.70 -24.78
CA ALA A 285 -8.70 -14.34 -24.97
C ALA A 285 -8.72 -13.88 -26.44
N GLU A 286 -8.55 -14.76 -27.41
CA GLU A 286 -8.61 -14.41 -28.84
C GLU A 286 -10.02 -14.02 -29.30
N GLU A 287 -11.07 -14.65 -28.79
CA GLU A 287 -12.46 -14.31 -29.13
C GLU A 287 -12.91 -12.98 -28.49
N GLU A 288 -12.31 -12.56 -27.37
CA GLU A 288 -12.75 -11.38 -26.57
C GLU A 288 -11.73 -10.24 -26.54
N GLY A 289 -10.58 -10.37 -27.23
CA GLY A 289 -9.57 -9.32 -27.34
C GLY A 289 -8.76 -9.07 -26.03
N MET A 290 -8.75 -10.03 -25.11
CA MET A 290 -7.95 -9.97 -23.87
C MET A 290 -6.67 -10.79 -23.97
N VAL A 291 -5.54 -10.21 -23.59
CA VAL A 291 -4.18 -10.81 -23.67
C VAL A 291 -3.67 -11.26 -22.29
N CYS A 292 -4.54 -11.66 -21.37
CA CYS A 292 -4.15 -12.11 -20.05
C CYS A 292 -4.09 -13.65 -20.02
N GLY A 293 -2.88 -14.23 -20.09
CA GLY A 293 -2.68 -15.69 -20.08
C GLY A 293 -2.51 -16.26 -18.67
N GLY A 294 -3.38 -15.92 -17.71
CA GLY A 294 -3.29 -16.37 -16.33
C GLY A 294 -4.55 -17.08 -15.82
N GLU A 295 -4.45 -17.64 -14.62
CA GLU A 295 -5.55 -18.29 -13.91
C GLU A 295 -5.76 -17.61 -12.56
N MET A 296 -7.00 -17.44 -12.16
CA MET A 296 -7.39 -16.96 -10.83
C MET A 296 -8.32 -17.98 -10.17
N LYS A 297 -8.10 -18.24 -8.87
CA LYS A 297 -9.09 -18.94 -8.05
C LYS A 297 -9.78 -17.94 -7.14
N VAL A 298 -11.12 -17.96 -7.20
CA VAL A 298 -11.99 -17.02 -6.50
C VAL A 298 -12.84 -17.76 -5.49
N LEU A 299 -12.73 -17.38 -4.22
CA LEU A 299 -13.69 -17.76 -3.19
C LEU A 299 -14.97 -16.95 -3.39
N ILE A 300 -16.11 -17.61 -3.38
CA ILE A 300 -17.44 -17.02 -3.32
C ILE A 300 -18.06 -17.42 -1.98
N ALA A 301 -18.39 -16.46 -1.15
CA ALA A 301 -19.01 -16.73 0.15
C ALA A 301 -20.33 -15.95 0.30
N ASP A 302 -21.40 -16.64 0.67
CA ASP A 302 -22.62 -15.97 1.08
C ASP A 302 -22.40 -15.22 2.40
N VAL A 303 -22.66 -13.93 2.40
CA VAL A 303 -22.54 -13.05 3.57
C VAL A 303 -23.87 -12.35 3.86
N SER A 304 -24.96 -12.94 3.42
CA SER A 304 -26.31 -12.46 3.72
C SER A 304 -26.53 -12.42 5.24
N GLN A 305 -27.22 -11.40 5.71
CA GLN A 305 -27.69 -11.34 7.10
C GLN A 305 -28.95 -12.22 7.21
N GLU A 306 -29.06 -13.01 8.27
CA GLU A 306 -30.29 -13.70 8.65
C GLU A 306 -31.40 -12.73 8.99
#